data_2e10001328e7ecee6687ce23302fae12
#
_entry.id   2e10001328e7ecee6687ce23302fae12
#
_cell.length_a   1.000
_cell.length_b   1.000
_cell.length_c   1.000
_cell.angle_alpha   90.00
_cell.angle_beta   90.00
_cell.angle_gamma   90.00
#
_symmetry.space_group_name_H-M   'P 1'
#
loop_
_entity.id
_entity.type
_entity.pdbx_description
1 polymer ?
#
loop_
_entity_poly.entity_id
_entity_poly.type
_entity_poly.pdbx_seq_one_letter_code
_entity_poly.pdbx_strand_id
1 'polypeptide(L)' 'MTALVLAGFLGAAIIIVAFFANQQGWLASADWRFPAANLLGSVLMMGSLLVQWNAPSVAIEGFWMAISAYGLVRSLRA' A
#
# COMPACT_ATOMS: atom_id res chain seq x y z
N MET A 1 -18.76 5.28 11.19
CA MET A 1 -17.66 5.17 10.21
C MET A 1 -18.05 4.19 9.12
N THR A 2 -17.85 4.54 7.86
CA THR A 2 -18.24 3.67 6.75
C THR A 2 -17.24 2.53 6.57
N ALA A 3 -17.68 1.48 5.84
CA ALA A 3 -16.80 0.36 5.52
C ALA A 3 -15.57 0.81 4.72
N LEU A 4 -15.74 1.79 3.81
CA LEU A 4 -14.61 2.31 3.02
C LEU A 4 -13.59 3.05 3.89
N VAL A 5 -14.05 3.79 4.90
CA VAL A 5 -13.13 4.46 5.82
C VAL A 5 -12.36 3.43 6.64
N LEU A 6 -13.05 2.38 7.12
CA LEU A 6 -12.38 1.28 7.83
C LEU A 6 -11.37 0.57 6.95
N ALA A 7 -11.70 0.35 5.67
CA ALA A 7 -10.76 -0.23 4.71
C ALA A 7 -9.50 0.64 4.59
N GLY A 8 -9.66 1.96 4.59
CA GLY A 8 -8.53 2.89 4.56
C GLY A 8 -7.62 2.74 5.77
N PHE A 9 -8.18 2.62 6.96
CA PHE A 9 -7.39 2.39 8.16
C PHE A 9 -6.68 1.05 8.13
N LEU A 10 -7.36 0.00 7.63
CA LEU A 10 -6.73 -1.30 7.46
C LEU A 10 -5.57 -1.22 6.48
N GLY A 11 -5.75 -0.52 5.36
CA GLY A 11 -4.69 -0.32 4.37
C GLY A 11 -3.50 0.40 4.97
N ALA A 12 -3.74 1.46 5.75
CA ALA A 12 -2.67 2.18 6.43
C ALA A 12 -1.92 1.27 7.39
N ALA A 13 -2.64 0.44 8.16
CA ALA A 13 -2.00 -0.50 9.09
C ALA A 13 -1.13 -1.51 8.34
N ILE A 14 -1.59 -2.02 7.21
CA ILE A 14 -0.81 -2.96 6.38
C ILE A 14 0.50 -2.31 5.93
N ILE A 15 0.43 -1.07 5.42
CA ILE A 15 1.62 -0.37 4.95
C ILE A 15 2.59 -0.10 6.10
N ILE A 16 2.09 0.35 7.24
CA ILE A 16 2.91 0.64 8.40
C ILE A 16 3.63 -0.62 8.88
N VAL A 17 2.90 -1.73 8.99
CA VAL A 17 3.50 -3.00 9.43
C VAL A 17 4.53 -3.48 8.42
N ALA A 18 4.25 -3.38 7.12
CA ALA A 18 5.20 -3.79 6.08
C ALA A 18 6.48 -2.95 6.14
N PHE A 19 6.36 -1.63 6.30
CA PHE A 19 7.52 -0.77 6.43
C PHE A 19 8.31 -1.06 7.69
N PHE A 20 7.64 -1.26 8.81
CA PHE A 20 8.32 -1.58 10.05
C PHE A 20 9.09 -2.89 9.92
N ALA A 21 8.46 -3.93 9.35
CA ALA A 21 9.12 -5.22 9.12
C ALA A 21 10.34 -5.05 8.19
N ASN A 22 10.21 -4.21 7.17
CA ASN A 22 11.33 -3.91 6.26
C ASN A 22 12.48 -3.23 7.01
N GLN A 23 12.19 -2.26 7.85
CA GLN A 23 13.20 -1.54 8.62
C GLN A 23 13.91 -2.43 9.63
N GLN A 24 13.22 -3.42 10.18
CA GLN A 24 13.80 -4.38 11.10
C GLN A 24 14.63 -5.46 10.40
N GLY A 25 14.60 -5.50 9.08
CA GLY A 25 15.27 -6.54 8.32
C GLY A 25 14.50 -7.85 8.25
N TRP A 26 13.26 -7.88 8.77
CA TRP A 26 12.42 -9.08 8.73
C TRP A 26 11.84 -9.34 7.36
N LEU A 27 11.68 -8.29 6.56
CA LEU A 27 11.07 -8.37 5.24
C LEU A 27 11.93 -7.57 4.26
N ALA A 28 12.61 -8.27 3.36
CA ALA A 28 13.48 -7.61 2.38
C ALA A 28 12.66 -6.85 1.33
N SER A 29 13.19 -5.73 0.87
CA SER A 29 12.52 -4.92 -0.15
C SER A 29 12.34 -5.68 -1.46
N ALA A 30 13.25 -6.61 -1.78
CA ALA A 30 13.16 -7.44 -2.98
C ALA A 30 12.22 -8.63 -2.82
N ASP A 31 11.77 -8.93 -1.59
CA ASP A 31 10.80 -10.00 -1.36
C ASP A 31 9.44 -9.54 -1.90
N TRP A 32 8.78 -10.39 -2.71
CA TRP A 32 7.52 -10.04 -3.36
C TRP A 32 6.43 -9.64 -2.36
N ARG A 33 6.51 -10.15 -1.13
CA ARG A 33 5.51 -9.84 -0.10
C ARG A 33 5.53 -8.37 0.31
N PHE A 34 6.68 -7.71 0.20
CA PHE A 34 6.78 -6.30 0.55
C PHE A 34 5.99 -5.42 -0.42
N PRO A 35 6.26 -5.44 -1.74
CA PRO A 35 5.42 -4.64 -2.66
C PRO A 35 3.97 -5.13 -2.74
N ALA A 36 3.71 -6.43 -2.53
CA ALA A 36 2.34 -6.93 -2.51
C ALA A 36 1.54 -6.31 -1.35
N ALA A 37 2.13 -6.24 -0.15
CA ALA A 37 1.50 -5.62 1.01
C ALA A 37 1.27 -4.12 0.77
N ASN A 38 2.25 -3.44 0.19
CA ASN A 38 2.12 -2.02 -0.13
C ASN A 38 1.02 -1.78 -1.16
N LEU A 39 0.94 -2.63 -2.19
CA LEU A 39 -0.11 -2.51 -3.20
C LEU A 39 -1.50 -2.73 -2.60
N LEU A 40 -1.65 -3.79 -1.80
CA LEU A 40 -2.91 -4.07 -1.13
C LEU A 40 -3.32 -2.91 -0.22
N GLY A 41 -2.39 -2.43 0.60
CA GLY A 41 -2.66 -1.30 1.49
C GLY A 41 -3.07 -0.04 0.72
N SER A 42 -2.38 0.24 -0.39
CA SER A 42 -2.69 1.41 -1.22
C SER A 42 -4.06 1.31 -1.87
N VAL A 43 -4.44 0.12 -2.34
CA VAL A 43 -5.77 -0.09 -2.93
C VAL A 43 -6.85 0.18 -1.89
N LEU A 44 -6.67 -0.34 -0.66
CA LEU A 44 -7.63 -0.12 0.42
C LEU A 44 -7.71 1.36 0.80
N MET A 45 -6.57 2.05 0.87
CA MET A 45 -6.56 3.48 1.17
C MET A 45 -7.21 4.28 0.06
N MET A 46 -6.96 3.92 -1.21
CA MET A 46 -7.60 4.59 -2.33
C MET A 46 -9.12 4.42 -2.26
N GLY A 47 -9.59 3.26 -1.82
CA GLY A 47 -11.02 3.02 -1.60
C GLY A 47 -11.63 4.01 -0.63
N SER A 48 -10.91 4.36 0.45
CA SER A 48 -11.43 5.34 1.42
C SER A 48 -11.54 6.74 0.83
N LEU A 49 -10.71 7.05 -0.17
CA LEU A 49 -10.74 8.36 -0.83
C LEU A 49 -11.97 8.55 -1.71
N LEU A 50 -12.73 7.48 -1.99
CA LEU A 50 -14.01 7.60 -2.70
C LEU A 50 -15.04 8.35 -1.85
N VAL A 51 -14.93 8.27 -0.52
CA VAL A 51 -15.86 8.95 0.41
C VAL A 51 -15.19 10.10 1.14
N GLN A 52 -13.88 10.16 1.16
CA GLN A 52 -13.10 11.23 1.80
C GLN A 52 -12.10 11.79 0.78
N TRP A 53 -12.63 12.37 -0.29
CA TRP A 53 -11.80 12.85 -1.40
C TRP A 53 -10.78 13.89 -0.94
N ASN A 54 -9.54 13.68 -1.35
CA ASN A 54 -8.44 14.62 -1.11
C ASN A 54 -7.48 14.50 -2.29
N ALA A 55 -7.42 15.54 -3.12
CA ALA A 55 -6.65 15.47 -4.36
C ALA A 55 -5.16 15.17 -4.14
N PRO A 56 -4.44 15.82 -3.20
CA PRO A 56 -3.05 15.43 -2.95
C PRO A 56 -2.90 13.97 -2.52
N SER A 57 -3.81 13.47 -1.70
CA SER A 57 -3.77 12.07 -1.25
C SER A 57 -4.00 11.11 -2.40
N VAL A 58 -4.94 11.43 -3.29
CA VAL A 58 -5.20 10.60 -4.48
C VAL A 58 -3.95 10.54 -5.36
N ALA A 59 -3.27 11.67 -5.55
CA ALA A 59 -2.06 11.71 -6.37
C ALA A 59 -0.96 10.83 -5.76
N ILE A 60 -0.71 10.96 -4.44
CA ILE A 60 0.30 10.16 -3.76
C ILE A 60 -0.04 8.68 -3.81
N GLU A 61 -1.29 8.33 -3.50
CA GLU A 61 -1.72 6.93 -3.51
C GLU A 61 -1.67 6.33 -4.91
N GLY A 62 -2.02 7.10 -5.94
CA GLY A 62 -1.93 6.65 -7.32
C GLY A 62 -0.50 6.30 -7.72
N PHE A 63 0.46 7.18 -7.40
CA PHE A 63 1.87 6.89 -7.65
C PHE A 63 2.38 5.73 -6.80
N TRP A 64 1.96 5.67 -5.54
CA TRP A 64 2.36 4.58 -4.66
C TRP A 64 1.89 3.23 -5.18
N MET A 65 0.64 3.16 -5.65
CA MET A 65 0.10 1.96 -6.27
C MET A 65 0.89 1.56 -7.51
N ALA A 66 1.20 2.52 -8.37
CA ALA A 66 1.96 2.24 -9.59
C ALA A 66 3.36 1.71 -9.27
N ILE A 67 4.05 2.33 -8.32
CA ILE A 67 5.39 1.93 -7.92
C ILE A 67 5.35 0.55 -7.24
N SER A 68 4.36 0.30 -6.40
CA SER A 68 4.19 -0.99 -5.72
C SER A 68 3.90 -2.11 -6.73
N ALA A 69 3.05 -1.84 -7.72
CA ALA A 69 2.76 -2.80 -8.78
C ALA A 69 4.02 -3.11 -9.60
N TYR A 70 4.79 -2.08 -9.92
CA TYR A 70 6.06 -2.26 -10.61
C TYR A 70 7.01 -3.14 -9.79
N GLY A 71 7.16 -2.84 -8.49
CA GLY A 71 8.02 -3.60 -7.59
C GLY A 71 7.57 -5.05 -7.46
N LEU A 72 6.27 -5.28 -7.40
CA LEU A 72 5.73 -6.65 -7.33
C LEU A 72 6.07 -7.43 -8.59
N VAL A 73 5.81 -6.86 -9.76
CA VAL A 73 6.11 -7.52 -11.03
C VAL A 73 7.61 -7.84 -11.12
N ARG A 74 8.45 -6.87 -10.76
CA ARG A 74 9.90 -7.05 -10.79
C ARG A 74 10.34 -8.18 -9.86
N SER A 75 9.79 -8.23 -8.66
CA SER A 75 10.12 -9.28 -7.68
C SER A 75 9.71 -10.66 -8.17
N LEU A 76 8.55 -10.76 -8.80
CA LEU A 76 8.06 -12.04 -9.30
C LEU A 76 8.80 -12.53 -10.54
N ARG A 77 9.45 -11.62 -11.26
CA ARG A 77 10.20 -11.95 -12.47
C ARG A 77 11.69 -12.21 -12.20
N ALA A 78 12.14 -11.88 -11.02
CA ALA A 78 13.55 -12.01 -10.62
C ALA A 78 13.97 -13.46 -10.35
#